data_597e42bbdd8b8811a12f18b41c8ca5a8
#
_entry.id   597e42bbdd8b8811a12f18b41c8ca5a8
#
_cell.length_a   1.000
_cell.length_b   1.000
_cell.length_c   1.000
_cell.angle_alpha   90.00
_cell.angle_beta   90.00
_cell.angle_gamma   90.00
#
_symmetry.space_group_name_H-M   'P 1'
#
loop_
_entity.id
_entity.type
_entity.pdbx_description
1 polymer ?
#
loop_
_entity_poly.entity_id
_entity_poly.type
_entity_poly.pdbx_seq_one_letter_code
_entity_poly.pdbx_strand_id
1 'polypeptide(L)'
;VERDRDLRKDAGVDFTPLLDGLKGNDRAARLRLLERLAGDGFTLAELQAAIDEDRLALLEVERVLGGRYTAAELEEETGLPATQMLRIRRLLGLPEPGPEERVFGEEEIEAAKSISLFLQSGLGEDSIAEITRVLGEGMARLAATTAAAFVEAFLEPGDSEDEVAERFATLAEQLTPAIDPVLRAAYRQHLGESVRRGMLSPAEREAGEAGGAQEITVCFVDMVGFTRLGAQIEAQELGSLASKLAELANDVTEPPVRLVKTIGDAAMFVSTNPVALVSVTLSLLEAVQAADLPSLRAGVAQGTALQRAGDYYGHAVNLASRVTGVARPGSVLCTQEVRDAAADRFDWSFARKHKLKGMSEPVSLYRARRLGADEPSAQESRAEDDNQDQRPPGEDAAETKKRSKADRRRTRAAS
;
A
#
# COMPACT_ATOMS: atom_id res chain seq x y z
N VAL A 1 42.48 -14.68 7.16
CA VAL A 1 41.31 -14.45 6.30
C VAL A 1 41.76 -14.27 4.85
N GLU A 2 42.83 -13.59 4.55
CA GLU A 2 43.35 -13.41 3.16
C GLU A 2 43.97 -14.68 2.56
N ARG A 3 44.41 -15.66 3.34
CA ARG A 3 45.00 -16.91 2.84
C ARG A 3 43.98 -17.96 2.37
N ASP A 4 42.72 -17.87 2.75
CA ASP A 4 41.68 -18.80 2.32
C ASP A 4 40.99 -18.38 0.99
N ARG A 5 41.12 -17.10 0.58
CA ARG A 5 40.62 -16.62 -0.69
C ARG A 5 41.41 -17.11 -1.90
N ASP A 6 42.71 -17.34 -1.77
CA ASP A 6 43.55 -17.74 -2.90
C ASP A 6 43.51 -19.25 -3.21
N LEU A 7 42.99 -20.08 -2.31
CA LEU A 7 42.92 -21.54 -2.50
C LEU A 7 41.66 -22.03 -3.22
N ARG A 8 40.68 -21.16 -3.42
CA ARG A 8 39.41 -21.52 -4.13
C ARG A 8 39.38 -21.19 -5.61
N LYS A 9 40.41 -20.57 -6.16
CA LYS A 9 40.46 -20.20 -7.59
C LYS A 9 40.79 -21.30 -8.56
N ASP A 10 41.23 -22.48 -8.07
CA ASP A 10 41.74 -23.56 -8.93
C ASP A 10 41.01 -24.92 -8.83
N ALA A 11 39.90 -25.01 -8.08
CA ALA A 11 39.04 -26.20 -8.11
C ALA A 11 37.90 -25.93 -9.09
N GLY A 12 37.96 -26.47 -10.29
CA GLY A 12 36.91 -26.38 -11.29
C GLY A 12 35.60 -26.90 -10.71
N VAL A 13 34.70 -25.97 -10.37
CA VAL A 13 33.36 -26.31 -9.89
C VAL A 13 32.58 -26.94 -11.02
N ASP A 14 32.03 -28.16 -10.83
CA ASP A 14 31.24 -28.83 -11.86
C ASP A 14 29.81 -28.31 -11.85
N PHE A 15 29.47 -27.44 -12.80
CA PHE A 15 28.11 -26.89 -12.99
C PHE A 15 27.23 -27.79 -13.87
N THR A 16 27.70 -28.95 -14.31
CA THR A 16 26.93 -29.82 -15.23
C THR A 16 25.51 -30.12 -14.72
N PRO A 17 25.27 -30.41 -13.44
CA PRO A 17 23.91 -30.66 -12.93
C PRO A 17 23.00 -29.42 -13.02
N LEU A 18 23.54 -28.21 -12.91
CA LEU A 18 22.81 -26.95 -12.95
C LEU A 18 22.46 -26.50 -14.38
N LEU A 19 22.95 -27.22 -15.40
CA LEU A 19 22.77 -26.94 -16.82
C LEU A 19 21.84 -27.98 -17.50
N ASP A 20 21.22 -28.86 -16.73
CA ASP A 20 20.33 -29.90 -17.27
C ASP A 20 19.12 -29.31 -17.98
N GLY A 21 18.77 -29.90 -19.13
CA GLY A 21 17.65 -29.47 -19.96
C GLY A 21 17.95 -28.29 -20.91
N LEU A 22 19.03 -27.55 -20.67
CA LEU A 22 19.41 -26.39 -21.49
C LEU A 22 20.29 -26.76 -22.69
N LYS A 23 20.12 -26.05 -23.81
CA LYS A 23 20.87 -26.25 -25.06
C LYS A 23 21.27 -24.92 -25.69
N GLY A 24 22.32 -24.98 -26.54
CA GLY A 24 22.72 -23.81 -27.33
C GLY A 24 23.07 -22.57 -26.50
N ASN A 25 22.51 -21.45 -26.88
CA ASN A 25 22.78 -20.15 -26.23
C ASN A 25 22.36 -20.10 -24.77
N ASP A 26 21.19 -20.68 -24.42
CA ASP A 26 20.68 -20.65 -23.04
C ASP A 26 21.62 -21.40 -22.08
N ARG A 27 22.19 -22.54 -22.54
CA ARG A 27 23.18 -23.27 -21.74
C ARG A 27 24.47 -22.46 -21.58
N ALA A 28 24.92 -21.78 -22.61
CA ALA A 28 26.12 -20.95 -22.55
C ALA A 28 25.90 -19.70 -21.66
N ALA A 29 24.75 -19.07 -21.73
CA ALA A 29 24.38 -17.94 -20.91
C ALA A 29 24.35 -18.32 -19.42
N ARG A 30 23.63 -19.41 -19.06
CA ARG A 30 23.59 -19.91 -17.69
C ARG A 30 24.97 -20.28 -17.17
N LEU A 31 25.82 -20.90 -17.98
CA LEU A 31 27.17 -21.24 -17.56
C LEU A 31 27.98 -19.98 -17.21
N ARG A 32 27.95 -18.95 -18.05
CA ARG A 32 28.62 -17.67 -17.76
C ARG A 32 28.13 -17.04 -16.47
N LEU A 33 26.81 -17.05 -16.23
CA LEU A 33 26.20 -16.52 -15.00
C LEU A 33 26.67 -17.32 -13.77
N LEU A 34 26.64 -18.66 -13.85
CA LEU A 34 27.08 -19.52 -12.74
C LEU A 34 28.57 -19.32 -12.41
N GLU A 35 29.41 -19.16 -13.42
CA GLU A 35 30.85 -18.86 -13.24
C GLU A 35 31.08 -17.53 -12.54
N ARG A 36 30.33 -16.49 -12.89
CA ARG A 36 30.38 -15.18 -12.22
C ARG A 36 29.91 -15.28 -10.77
N LEU A 37 28.73 -15.86 -10.54
CA LEU A 37 28.15 -15.99 -9.19
C LEU A 37 29.04 -16.83 -8.26
N ALA A 38 29.62 -17.93 -8.76
CA ALA A 38 30.59 -18.71 -8.01
C ALA A 38 31.88 -17.92 -7.72
N GLY A 39 32.33 -17.08 -8.65
CA GLY A 39 33.43 -16.14 -8.46
C GLY A 39 33.14 -15.09 -7.39
N ASP A 40 31.89 -14.69 -7.26
CA ASP A 40 31.38 -13.77 -6.22
C ASP A 40 31.14 -14.46 -4.86
N GLY A 41 31.31 -15.79 -4.80
CA GLY A 41 31.30 -16.55 -3.55
C GLY A 41 30.03 -17.34 -3.25
N PHE A 42 29.05 -17.38 -4.17
CA PHE A 42 27.87 -18.23 -4.03
C PHE A 42 28.25 -19.72 -4.07
N THR A 43 27.67 -20.50 -3.18
CA THR A 43 27.83 -21.95 -3.12
C THR A 43 26.95 -22.66 -4.15
N LEU A 44 27.34 -23.89 -4.52
CA LEU A 44 26.51 -24.72 -5.41
C LEU A 44 25.08 -24.94 -4.87
N ALA A 45 24.92 -25.03 -3.55
CA ALA A 45 23.62 -25.22 -2.93
C ALA A 45 22.73 -23.97 -3.08
N GLU A 46 23.30 -22.77 -2.92
CA GLU A 46 22.60 -21.49 -3.14
C GLU A 46 22.24 -21.32 -4.61
N LEU A 47 23.14 -21.65 -5.53
CA LEU A 47 22.88 -21.57 -6.96
C LEU A 47 21.76 -22.54 -7.38
N GLN A 48 21.76 -23.77 -6.84
CA GLN A 48 20.68 -24.74 -7.12
C GLN A 48 19.35 -24.24 -6.57
N ALA A 49 19.31 -23.76 -5.32
CA ALA A 49 18.08 -23.20 -4.73
C ALA A 49 17.54 -22.02 -5.56
N ALA A 50 18.41 -21.14 -6.03
CA ALA A 50 18.01 -20.02 -6.87
C ALA A 50 17.47 -20.46 -8.24
N ILE A 51 17.98 -21.54 -8.81
CA ILE A 51 17.41 -22.14 -10.04
C ILE A 51 16.03 -22.73 -9.75
N ASP A 52 15.87 -23.49 -8.66
CA ASP A 52 14.60 -24.11 -8.30
C ASP A 52 13.50 -23.07 -8.00
N GLU A 53 13.90 -21.86 -7.64
CA GLU A 53 13.03 -20.71 -7.34
C GLU A 53 12.91 -19.70 -8.48
N ASP A 54 13.44 -20.00 -9.68
CA ASP A 54 13.45 -19.12 -10.87
C ASP A 54 14.05 -17.73 -10.60
N ARG A 55 15.05 -17.60 -9.72
CA ARG A 55 15.65 -16.31 -9.33
C ARG A 55 17.17 -16.21 -9.57
N LEU A 56 17.75 -17.15 -10.31
CA LEU A 56 19.21 -17.18 -10.54
C LEU A 56 19.76 -15.86 -11.10
N ALA A 57 19.07 -15.27 -12.09
CA ALA A 57 19.45 -13.99 -12.67
C ALA A 57 19.38 -12.81 -11.68
N LEU A 58 18.64 -12.94 -10.57
CA LEU A 58 18.49 -11.91 -9.55
C LEU A 58 19.55 -11.96 -8.46
N LEU A 59 20.35 -13.04 -8.36
CA LEU A 59 21.39 -13.17 -7.33
C LEU A 59 22.44 -12.06 -7.40
N GLU A 60 22.80 -11.57 -8.60
CA GLU A 60 23.70 -10.43 -8.74
C GLU A 60 23.08 -9.15 -8.13
N VAL A 61 21.78 -8.94 -8.33
CA VAL A 61 21.03 -7.82 -7.69
C VAL A 61 20.98 -8.00 -6.17
N GLU A 62 20.68 -9.21 -5.70
CA GLU A 62 20.66 -9.53 -4.25
C GLU A 62 22.03 -9.24 -3.62
N ARG A 63 23.14 -9.54 -4.30
CA ARG A 63 24.49 -9.21 -3.85
C ARG A 63 24.76 -7.71 -3.78
N VAL A 64 24.29 -6.95 -4.76
CA VAL A 64 24.42 -5.49 -4.80
C VAL A 64 23.62 -4.84 -3.65
N LEU A 65 22.42 -5.33 -3.39
CA LEU A 65 21.54 -4.83 -2.33
C LEU A 65 21.76 -5.52 -0.99
N GLY A 66 22.58 -6.58 -0.95
CA GLY A 66 22.81 -7.41 0.22
C GLY A 66 23.73 -6.75 1.26
N GLY A 67 23.60 -7.23 2.48
CA GLY A 67 24.41 -6.78 3.60
C GLY A 67 25.78 -7.44 3.66
N ARG A 68 26.68 -6.84 4.46
CA ARG A 68 28.05 -7.32 4.72
C ARG A 68 28.22 -7.84 6.15
N TYR A 69 27.26 -7.53 7.03
CA TYR A 69 27.33 -7.80 8.45
C TYR A 69 26.22 -8.74 8.90
N THR A 70 26.56 -9.63 9.84
CA THR A 70 25.58 -10.36 10.64
C THR A 70 25.00 -9.46 11.72
N ALA A 71 23.92 -9.89 12.39
CA ALA A 71 23.38 -9.14 13.53
C ALA A 71 24.36 -9.00 14.69
N ALA A 72 25.21 -10.00 14.91
CA ALA A 72 26.23 -9.97 15.95
C ALA A 72 27.38 -8.98 15.63
N GLU A 73 27.88 -8.98 14.40
CA GLU A 73 28.88 -8.01 13.94
C GLU A 73 28.36 -6.58 14.01
N LEU A 74 27.08 -6.37 13.66
CA LEU A 74 26.42 -5.06 13.76
C LEU A 74 26.33 -4.58 15.23
N GLU A 75 26.04 -5.48 16.17
CA GLU A 75 26.07 -5.19 17.62
C GLU A 75 27.47 -4.74 18.06
N GLU A 76 28.53 -5.39 17.61
CA GLU A 76 29.92 -5.03 17.94
C GLU A 76 30.27 -3.62 17.41
N GLU A 77 29.83 -3.28 16.19
CA GLU A 77 30.14 -1.98 15.55
C GLU A 77 29.32 -0.82 16.12
N THR A 78 28.09 -1.07 16.54
CA THR A 78 27.12 0.02 16.89
C THR A 78 26.87 0.09 18.40
N GLY A 79 27.10 -0.98 19.15
CA GLY A 79 26.67 -1.12 20.53
C GLY A 79 25.16 -1.29 20.73
N LEU A 80 24.39 -1.38 19.65
CA LEU A 80 22.96 -1.64 19.71
C LEU A 80 22.73 -3.16 19.74
N PRO A 81 22.01 -3.71 20.75
CA PRO A 81 21.83 -5.14 20.87
C PRO A 81 21.21 -5.78 19.61
N ALA A 82 21.75 -6.92 19.15
CA ALA A 82 21.26 -7.67 17.99
C ALA A 82 19.77 -7.96 18.11
N THR A 83 19.28 -8.29 19.30
CA THR A 83 17.85 -8.51 19.57
C THR A 83 16.98 -7.29 19.24
N GLN A 84 17.50 -6.09 19.45
CA GLN A 84 16.81 -4.84 19.13
C GLN A 84 16.81 -4.59 17.62
N MET A 85 17.93 -4.85 16.93
CA MET A 85 18.01 -4.76 15.48
C MET A 85 17.05 -5.74 14.79
N LEU A 86 17.01 -6.98 15.27
CA LEU A 86 16.06 -7.99 14.75
C LEU A 86 14.59 -7.60 15.01
N ARG A 87 14.30 -6.96 16.16
CA ARG A 87 12.97 -6.40 16.44
C ARG A 87 12.60 -5.30 15.44
N ILE A 88 13.52 -4.39 15.15
CA ILE A 88 13.31 -3.30 14.17
C ILE A 88 13.08 -3.90 12.78
N ARG A 89 13.89 -4.86 12.38
CA ARG A 89 13.75 -5.56 11.08
C ARG A 89 12.35 -6.19 10.94
N ARG A 90 11.86 -6.87 11.98
CA ARG A 90 10.49 -7.41 12.01
C ARG A 90 9.42 -6.31 11.91
N LEU A 91 9.61 -5.17 12.58
CA LEU A 91 8.69 -4.03 12.50
C LEU A 91 8.68 -3.39 11.11
N LEU A 92 9.81 -3.45 10.38
CA LEU A 92 9.88 -3.06 8.96
C LEU A 92 9.21 -4.07 8.01
N GLY A 93 8.75 -5.23 8.51
CA GLY A 93 8.16 -6.28 7.69
C GLY A 93 9.18 -7.16 6.97
N LEU A 94 10.45 -7.11 7.36
CA LEU A 94 11.52 -7.91 6.78
C LEU A 94 11.66 -9.26 7.52
N PRO A 95 12.08 -10.34 6.83
CA PRO A 95 12.30 -11.64 7.45
C PRO A 95 13.44 -11.60 8.48
N GLU A 96 13.36 -12.45 9.48
CA GLU A 96 14.43 -12.60 10.47
C GLU A 96 15.55 -13.45 9.86
N PRO A 97 16.80 -12.93 9.80
CA PRO A 97 17.91 -13.65 9.22
C PRO A 97 18.42 -14.75 10.15
N GLY A 98 19.08 -15.75 9.56
CA GLY A 98 19.85 -16.72 10.33
C GLY A 98 21.04 -16.07 11.06
N PRO A 99 21.61 -16.75 12.07
CA PRO A 99 22.69 -16.17 12.89
C PRO A 99 23.94 -15.77 12.08
N GLU A 100 24.24 -16.50 11.01
CA GLU A 100 25.41 -16.28 10.14
C GLU A 100 25.05 -15.53 8.86
N GLU A 101 23.80 -15.16 8.68
CA GLU A 101 23.31 -14.51 7.46
C GLU A 101 23.69 -13.02 7.46
N ARG A 102 24.34 -12.58 6.37
CA ARG A 102 24.84 -11.21 6.21
C ARG A 102 23.82 -10.37 5.45
N VAL A 103 22.94 -9.71 6.18
CA VAL A 103 21.84 -8.91 5.62
C VAL A 103 21.90 -7.44 5.99
N PHE A 104 22.87 -7.01 6.77
CA PHE A 104 23.02 -5.62 7.22
C PHE A 104 24.17 -4.95 6.46
N GLY A 105 23.94 -3.77 5.88
CA GLY A 105 24.93 -2.95 5.19
C GLY A 105 25.49 -1.83 6.06
N GLU A 106 26.24 -0.94 5.43
CA GLU A 106 26.78 0.28 6.08
C GLU A 106 25.64 1.23 6.47
N GLU A 107 24.55 1.23 5.71
CA GLU A 107 23.36 2.04 5.94
C GLU A 107 22.66 1.66 7.25
N GLU A 108 22.64 0.36 7.59
CA GLU A 108 22.07 -0.10 8.87
C GLU A 108 22.92 0.33 10.06
N ILE A 109 24.24 0.47 9.91
CA ILE A 109 25.11 1.04 10.95
C ILE A 109 24.70 2.49 11.24
N GLU A 110 24.51 3.31 10.21
CA GLU A 110 24.06 4.69 10.37
C GLU A 110 22.62 4.78 10.91
N ALA A 111 21.73 3.88 10.44
CA ALA A 111 20.38 3.78 10.96
C ALA A 111 20.34 3.39 12.44
N ALA A 112 21.18 2.43 12.89
CA ALA A 112 21.28 2.03 14.27
C ALA A 112 21.70 3.19 15.19
N LYS A 113 22.68 3.99 14.77
CA LYS A 113 23.09 5.21 15.49
C LYS A 113 21.94 6.22 15.60
N SER A 114 21.19 6.40 14.52
CA SER A 114 20.03 7.30 14.48
C SER A 114 18.88 6.81 15.36
N ILE A 115 18.62 5.52 15.41
CA ILE A 115 17.60 4.90 16.28
C ILE A 115 17.96 5.12 17.75
N SER A 116 19.24 4.96 18.12
CA SER A 116 19.71 5.24 19.46
C SER A 116 19.44 6.69 19.89
N LEU A 117 19.55 7.64 18.97
CA LEU A 117 19.21 9.05 19.20
C LEU A 117 17.70 9.25 19.43
N PHE A 118 16.83 8.58 18.67
CA PHE A 118 15.39 8.62 18.89
C PHE A 118 14.99 8.06 20.26
N LEU A 119 15.58 6.94 20.68
CA LEU A 119 15.34 6.37 22.01
C LEU A 119 15.77 7.34 23.14
N GLN A 120 16.84 8.08 22.95
CA GLN A 120 17.32 9.08 23.91
C GLN A 120 16.47 10.37 23.91
N SER A 121 15.71 10.65 22.85
CA SER A 121 14.88 11.85 22.75
C SER A 121 13.64 11.85 23.64
N GLY A 122 13.32 10.73 24.29
CA GLY A 122 12.14 10.55 25.14
C GLY A 122 10.89 10.06 24.41
N LEU A 123 11.02 9.71 23.13
CA LEU A 123 9.94 9.01 22.40
C LEU A 123 9.71 7.64 23.02
N GLY A 124 8.47 7.32 23.35
CA GLY A 124 8.10 6.01 23.88
C GLY A 124 8.33 4.89 22.86
N GLU A 125 8.66 3.70 23.34
CA GLU A 125 8.91 2.52 22.47
C GLU A 125 7.72 2.21 21.53
N ASP A 126 6.50 2.37 22.00
CA ASP A 126 5.29 2.15 21.19
C ASP A 126 5.21 3.12 20.01
N SER A 127 5.56 4.39 20.22
CA SER A 127 5.60 5.40 19.16
C SER A 127 6.69 5.09 18.12
N ILE A 128 7.86 4.66 18.56
CA ILE A 128 8.96 4.24 17.67
C ILE A 128 8.52 3.01 16.88
N ALA A 129 7.89 2.02 17.51
CA ALA A 129 7.39 0.83 16.84
C ALA A 129 6.30 1.16 15.80
N GLU A 130 5.41 2.12 16.09
CA GLU A 130 4.38 2.57 15.16
C GLU A 130 4.99 3.29 13.94
N ILE A 131 5.92 4.22 14.16
CA ILE A 131 6.66 4.90 13.08
C ILE A 131 7.41 3.89 12.21
N THR A 132 8.09 2.92 12.81
CA THR A 132 8.85 1.90 12.10
C THR A 132 7.96 1.02 11.23
N ARG A 133 6.76 0.61 11.72
CA ARG A 133 5.80 -0.15 10.92
C ARG A 133 5.30 0.64 9.71
N VAL A 134 4.92 1.90 9.91
CA VAL A 134 4.45 2.77 8.82
C VAL A 134 5.54 2.98 7.78
N LEU A 135 6.79 3.16 8.21
CA LEU A 135 7.95 3.23 7.32
C LEU A 135 8.10 1.94 6.51
N GLY A 136 8.09 0.78 7.17
CA GLY A 136 8.22 -0.52 6.51
C GLY A 136 7.14 -0.78 5.46
N GLU A 137 5.87 -0.52 5.78
CA GLU A 137 4.75 -0.65 4.85
C GLU A 137 4.89 0.29 3.63
N GLY A 138 5.34 1.53 3.85
CA GLY A 138 5.60 2.49 2.79
C GLY A 138 6.75 2.07 1.88
N MET A 139 7.86 1.64 2.49
CA MET A 139 9.05 1.21 1.75
C MET A 139 8.82 -0.10 0.99
N ALA A 140 8.10 -1.07 1.56
CA ALA A 140 7.75 -2.31 0.87
C ALA A 140 6.94 -2.05 -0.40
N ARG A 141 5.96 -1.14 -0.34
CA ARG A 141 5.18 -0.73 -1.53
C ARG A 141 6.03 0.00 -2.55
N LEU A 142 6.88 0.93 -2.11
CA LEU A 142 7.78 1.66 -3.00
C LEU A 142 8.75 0.69 -3.69
N ALA A 143 9.39 -0.21 -2.96
CA ALA A 143 10.32 -1.20 -3.50
C ALA A 143 9.65 -2.11 -4.53
N ALA A 144 8.45 -2.64 -4.24
CA ALA A 144 7.71 -3.47 -5.17
C ALA A 144 7.33 -2.70 -6.46
N THR A 145 6.93 -1.43 -6.33
CA THR A 145 6.60 -0.59 -7.49
C THR A 145 7.84 -0.29 -8.32
N THR A 146 8.97 0.00 -7.67
CA THR A 146 10.25 0.24 -8.36
C THR A 146 10.73 -1.00 -9.11
N ALA A 147 10.67 -2.17 -8.46
CA ALA A 147 11.05 -3.45 -9.10
C ALA A 147 10.17 -3.75 -10.32
N ALA A 148 8.86 -3.57 -10.22
CA ALA A 148 7.95 -3.76 -11.36
C ALA A 148 8.25 -2.80 -12.51
N ALA A 149 8.50 -1.52 -12.23
CA ALA A 149 8.85 -0.52 -13.22
C ALA A 149 10.20 -0.84 -13.91
N PHE A 150 11.15 -1.40 -13.18
CA PHE A 150 12.44 -1.82 -13.75
C PHE A 150 12.25 -3.00 -14.72
N VAL A 151 11.48 -4.00 -14.33
CA VAL A 151 11.16 -5.13 -15.22
C VAL A 151 10.46 -4.62 -16.49
N GLU A 152 9.47 -3.76 -16.37
CA GLU A 152 8.74 -3.20 -17.50
C GLU A 152 9.64 -2.37 -18.44
N ALA A 153 10.54 -1.57 -17.87
CA ALA A 153 11.36 -0.63 -18.64
C ALA A 153 12.60 -1.28 -19.29
N PHE A 154 13.15 -2.32 -18.68
CA PHE A 154 14.50 -2.81 -19.01
C PHE A 154 14.57 -4.28 -19.38
N LEU A 155 13.49 -5.06 -19.27
CA LEU A 155 13.44 -6.44 -19.78
C LEU A 155 13.10 -6.42 -21.28
N GLU A 156 13.98 -7.01 -22.11
CA GLU A 156 13.77 -7.08 -23.54
C GLU A 156 13.43 -8.52 -23.99
N PRO A 157 12.51 -8.67 -24.96
CA PRO A 157 12.18 -10.01 -25.48
C PRO A 157 13.41 -10.70 -26.08
N GLY A 158 13.77 -11.86 -25.56
CA GLY A 158 14.89 -12.66 -26.01
C GLY A 158 16.20 -12.44 -25.26
N ASP A 159 16.19 -11.61 -24.21
CA ASP A 159 17.31 -11.49 -23.28
C ASP A 159 17.70 -12.86 -22.70
N SER A 160 18.98 -13.12 -22.67
CA SER A 160 19.53 -14.28 -21.97
C SER A 160 19.63 -14.03 -20.46
N GLU A 161 19.67 -15.11 -19.69
CA GLU A 161 19.69 -15.04 -18.22
C GLU A 161 20.87 -14.22 -17.66
N ASP A 162 22.04 -14.31 -18.29
CA ASP A 162 23.22 -13.55 -17.92
C ASP A 162 23.16 -12.07 -18.32
N GLU A 163 22.50 -11.73 -19.42
CA GLU A 163 22.26 -10.34 -19.81
C GLU A 163 21.27 -9.65 -18.86
N VAL A 164 20.22 -10.36 -18.47
CA VAL A 164 19.26 -9.86 -17.46
C VAL A 164 20.00 -9.60 -16.14
N ALA A 165 20.77 -10.57 -15.65
CA ALA A 165 21.50 -10.44 -14.38
C ALA A 165 22.43 -9.22 -14.38
N GLU A 166 23.28 -9.07 -15.40
CA GLU A 166 24.23 -7.96 -15.52
C GLU A 166 23.54 -6.59 -15.62
N ARG A 167 22.48 -6.50 -16.45
CA ARG A 167 21.73 -5.26 -16.63
C ARG A 167 21.06 -4.81 -15.33
N PHE A 168 20.36 -5.71 -14.66
CA PHE A 168 19.63 -5.37 -13.42
C PHE A 168 20.59 -5.08 -12.26
N ALA A 169 21.70 -5.79 -12.14
CA ALA A 169 22.73 -5.48 -11.14
C ALA A 169 23.33 -4.08 -11.36
N THR A 170 23.68 -3.75 -12.60
CA THR A 170 24.20 -2.42 -12.97
C THR A 170 23.19 -1.31 -12.66
N LEU A 171 21.90 -1.53 -12.95
CA LEU A 171 20.84 -0.57 -12.62
C LEU A 171 20.67 -0.41 -11.11
N ALA A 172 20.73 -1.51 -10.35
CA ALA A 172 20.65 -1.46 -8.90
C ALA A 172 21.80 -0.64 -8.29
N GLU A 173 23.04 -0.86 -8.75
CA GLU A 173 24.22 -0.10 -8.32
C GLU A 173 24.09 1.41 -8.58
N GLN A 174 23.56 1.78 -9.74
CA GLN A 174 23.47 3.19 -10.16
C GLN A 174 22.28 3.92 -9.55
N LEU A 175 21.11 3.26 -9.44
CA LEU A 175 19.86 3.91 -9.10
C LEU A 175 19.54 3.85 -7.60
N THR A 176 20.02 2.84 -6.87
CA THR A 176 19.77 2.76 -5.43
C THR A 176 20.29 3.97 -4.67
N PRO A 177 21.54 4.46 -4.88
CA PRO A 177 21.99 5.68 -4.22
C PRO A 177 21.24 6.96 -4.67
N ALA A 178 20.68 6.96 -5.88
CA ALA A 178 19.96 8.12 -6.41
C ALA A 178 18.60 8.33 -5.75
N ILE A 179 18.01 7.31 -5.12
CA ILE A 179 16.71 7.43 -4.45
C ILE A 179 16.79 8.12 -3.09
N ASP A 180 17.91 8.06 -2.40
CA ASP A 180 18.10 8.64 -1.06
C ASP A 180 17.74 10.12 -0.96
N PRO A 181 18.26 11.02 -1.83
CA PRO A 181 17.90 12.43 -1.76
C PRO A 181 16.43 12.67 -2.06
N VAL A 182 15.78 11.84 -2.90
CA VAL A 182 14.36 11.92 -3.23
C VAL A 182 13.52 11.54 -2.02
N LEU A 183 13.83 10.43 -1.35
CA LEU A 183 13.14 9.99 -0.12
C LEU A 183 13.25 11.04 0.98
N ARG A 184 14.43 11.58 1.18
CA ARG A 184 14.67 12.62 2.19
C ARG A 184 13.90 13.89 1.89
N ALA A 185 13.87 14.33 0.62
CA ALA A 185 13.13 15.51 0.20
C ALA A 185 11.61 15.29 0.37
N ALA A 186 11.08 14.17 -0.09
CA ALA A 186 9.67 13.80 0.05
C ALA A 186 9.24 13.76 1.52
N TYR A 187 10.01 13.06 2.37
CA TYR A 187 9.72 13.01 3.80
C TYR A 187 9.67 14.38 4.46
N ARG A 188 10.67 15.26 4.17
CA ARG A 188 10.70 16.62 4.71
C ARG A 188 9.50 17.46 4.25
N GLN A 189 9.09 17.33 2.99
CA GLN A 189 7.92 18.05 2.46
C GLN A 189 6.63 17.58 3.14
N HIS A 190 6.42 16.25 3.26
CA HIS A 190 5.25 15.69 3.94
C HIS A 190 5.21 16.04 5.42
N LEU A 191 6.36 16.01 6.11
CA LEU A 191 6.44 16.42 7.52
C LEU A 191 6.13 17.90 7.68
N GLY A 192 6.70 18.77 6.83
CA GLY A 192 6.43 20.20 6.82
C GLY A 192 4.96 20.52 6.58
N GLU A 193 4.32 19.78 5.69
CA GLU A 193 2.87 19.91 5.44
C GLU A 193 2.03 19.43 6.64
N SER A 194 2.43 18.36 7.32
CA SER A 194 1.77 17.92 8.54
C SER A 194 1.87 18.94 9.66
N VAL A 195 3.04 19.59 9.81
CA VAL A 195 3.24 20.69 10.77
C VAL A 195 2.37 21.91 10.43
N ARG A 196 2.29 22.29 9.16
CA ARG A 196 1.45 23.44 8.70
C ARG A 196 -0.03 23.22 8.97
N ARG A 197 -0.51 21.98 8.88
CA ARG A 197 -1.92 21.64 9.16
C ARG A 197 -2.27 21.60 10.65
N GLY A 198 -1.31 21.84 11.52
CA GLY A 198 -1.47 21.85 12.97
C GLY A 198 -1.29 20.46 13.57
N MET A 199 -0.12 20.19 14.08
CA MET A 199 0.15 18.97 14.85
C MET A 199 -0.58 18.97 16.20
N LEU A 200 -0.99 20.16 16.66
CA LEU A 200 -1.64 20.37 17.95
C LEU A 200 -2.75 21.42 17.82
N SER A 201 -3.97 21.04 18.17
CA SER A 201 -5.04 22.00 18.35
C SER A 201 -4.81 22.85 19.63
N PRO A 202 -5.42 24.03 19.77
CA PRO A 202 -5.37 24.78 21.02
C PRO A 202 -5.83 23.97 22.24
N ALA A 203 -6.87 23.14 22.10
CA ALA A 203 -7.40 22.29 23.17
C ALA A 203 -6.42 21.20 23.59
N GLU A 204 -5.77 20.52 22.64
CA GLU A 204 -4.75 19.49 22.93
C GLU A 204 -3.51 20.10 23.61
N ARG A 205 -3.13 21.31 23.19
CA ARG A 205 -2.03 22.04 23.82
C ARG A 205 -2.36 22.45 25.28
N GLU A 206 -3.60 22.85 25.53
CA GLU A 206 -4.08 23.21 26.88
C GLU A 206 -4.22 21.97 27.78
N ALA A 207 -4.69 20.85 27.21
CA ALA A 207 -4.81 19.57 27.91
C ALA A 207 -3.46 18.88 28.16
N GLY A 208 -2.41 19.21 27.36
CA GLY A 208 -1.12 18.52 27.39
C GLY A 208 -1.18 17.10 26.80
N GLU A 209 -2.27 16.76 26.12
CA GLU A 209 -2.51 15.45 25.51
C GLU A 209 -2.68 15.61 24.01
N ALA A 210 -1.84 14.99 23.21
CA ALA A 210 -1.96 14.95 21.75
C ALA A 210 -2.77 13.72 21.30
N GLY A 211 -3.48 13.85 20.18
CA GLY A 211 -4.16 12.72 19.52
C GLY A 211 -5.60 12.50 19.97
N GLY A 212 -6.30 13.54 20.40
CA GLY A 212 -7.73 13.49 20.68
C GLY A 212 -8.58 13.20 19.44
N ALA A 213 -9.78 12.66 19.66
CA ALA A 213 -10.75 12.51 18.57
C ALA A 213 -11.19 13.89 18.07
N GLN A 214 -11.13 14.09 16.75
CA GLN A 214 -11.48 15.34 16.09
C GLN A 214 -12.78 15.20 15.31
N GLU A 215 -13.54 16.28 15.22
CA GLU A 215 -14.68 16.36 14.32
C GLU A 215 -14.16 16.52 12.89
N ILE A 216 -14.40 15.53 12.04
CA ILE A 216 -13.97 15.53 10.62
C ILE A 216 -15.09 15.03 9.73
N THR A 217 -15.01 15.39 8.47
CA THR A 217 -15.81 14.83 7.40
C THR A 217 -14.96 13.84 6.62
N VAL A 218 -15.50 12.65 6.39
CA VAL A 218 -14.87 11.53 5.69
C VAL A 218 -15.64 11.19 4.44
N CYS A 219 -14.97 10.97 3.35
CA CYS A 219 -15.52 10.49 2.10
C CYS A 219 -14.82 9.20 1.68
N PHE A 220 -15.62 8.22 1.27
CA PHE A 220 -15.14 7.12 0.44
C PHE A 220 -15.77 7.24 -0.94
N VAL A 221 -14.95 7.00 -1.95
CA VAL A 221 -15.40 6.77 -3.33
C VAL A 221 -15.03 5.34 -3.72
N ASP A 222 -15.82 4.74 -4.61
CA ASP A 222 -15.66 3.35 -5.02
C ASP A 222 -16.10 3.19 -6.48
N MET A 223 -15.32 2.49 -7.30
CA MET A 223 -15.61 2.28 -8.71
C MET A 223 -16.66 1.19 -8.89
N VAL A 224 -17.73 1.51 -9.57
CA VAL A 224 -18.85 0.59 -9.71
C VAL A 224 -18.51 -0.55 -10.67
N GLY A 225 -18.68 -1.79 -10.19
CA GLY A 225 -18.50 -2.98 -11.02
C GLY A 225 -17.06 -3.45 -11.19
N PHE A 226 -16.08 -2.85 -10.50
CA PHE A 226 -14.66 -3.19 -10.61
C PHE A 226 -14.37 -4.68 -10.34
N THR A 227 -14.96 -5.27 -9.30
CA THR A 227 -14.83 -6.70 -9.01
C THR A 227 -15.34 -7.58 -10.15
N ARG A 228 -16.43 -7.18 -10.82
CA ARG A 228 -16.97 -7.90 -11.99
C ARG A 228 -16.07 -7.72 -13.21
N LEU A 229 -15.55 -6.52 -13.39
CA LEU A 229 -14.62 -6.17 -14.46
C LEU A 229 -13.33 -7.02 -14.34
N GLY A 230 -12.80 -7.22 -13.13
CA GLY A 230 -11.63 -8.06 -12.86
C GLY A 230 -11.81 -9.55 -13.22
N ALA A 231 -13.04 -10.00 -13.43
CA ALA A 231 -13.31 -11.34 -13.97
C ALA A 231 -13.36 -11.37 -15.52
N GLN A 232 -13.29 -10.23 -16.20
CA GLN A 232 -13.51 -10.06 -17.63
C GLN A 232 -12.30 -9.51 -18.39
N ILE A 233 -11.43 -8.74 -17.72
CA ILE A 233 -10.24 -8.12 -18.31
C ILE A 233 -8.97 -8.67 -17.64
N GLU A 234 -7.82 -8.42 -18.26
CA GLU A 234 -6.53 -8.83 -17.74
C GLU A 234 -6.14 -8.02 -16.48
N ALA A 235 -5.35 -8.63 -15.59
CA ALA A 235 -4.92 -8.00 -14.33
C ALA A 235 -4.17 -6.68 -14.56
N GLN A 236 -3.41 -6.57 -15.64
CA GLN A 236 -2.66 -5.37 -16.00
C GLN A 236 -3.61 -4.21 -16.37
N GLU A 237 -4.65 -4.48 -17.13
CA GLU A 237 -5.67 -3.49 -17.50
C GLU A 237 -6.45 -3.04 -16.27
N LEU A 238 -6.79 -3.97 -15.37
CA LEU A 238 -7.44 -3.66 -14.09
C LEU A 238 -6.56 -2.77 -13.20
N GLY A 239 -5.26 -3.06 -13.13
CA GLY A 239 -4.27 -2.23 -12.42
C GLY A 239 -4.16 -0.82 -13.00
N SER A 240 -4.23 -0.68 -14.32
CA SER A 240 -4.22 0.62 -15.01
C SER A 240 -5.43 1.48 -14.62
N LEU A 241 -6.63 0.89 -14.52
CA LEU A 241 -7.84 1.60 -14.06
C LEU A 241 -7.68 2.11 -12.62
N ALA A 242 -7.15 1.30 -11.72
CA ALA A 242 -6.90 1.70 -10.34
C ALA A 242 -5.85 2.83 -10.25
N SER A 243 -4.80 2.76 -11.04
CA SER A 243 -3.77 3.80 -11.13
C SER A 243 -4.33 5.12 -11.66
N LYS A 244 -5.20 5.05 -12.67
CA LYS A 244 -5.85 6.25 -13.24
C LYS A 244 -6.82 6.90 -12.25
N LEU A 245 -7.56 6.12 -11.46
CA LEU A 245 -8.36 6.65 -10.36
C LEU A 245 -7.49 7.37 -9.33
N ALA A 246 -6.35 6.79 -8.94
CA ALA A 246 -5.43 7.40 -7.99
C ALA A 246 -4.85 8.73 -8.50
N GLU A 247 -4.50 8.80 -9.79
CA GLU A 247 -4.06 10.03 -10.46
C GLU A 247 -5.14 11.12 -10.40
N LEU A 248 -6.35 10.82 -10.90
CA LEU A 248 -7.46 11.77 -10.87
C LEU A 248 -7.83 12.20 -9.45
N ALA A 249 -7.77 11.28 -8.47
CA ALA A 249 -8.02 11.59 -7.08
C ALA A 249 -6.99 12.59 -6.52
N ASN A 250 -5.71 12.47 -6.90
CA ASN A 250 -4.68 13.44 -6.54
C ASN A 250 -4.91 14.79 -7.23
N ASP A 251 -5.22 14.79 -8.52
CA ASP A 251 -5.37 16.00 -9.33
C ASP A 251 -6.50 16.92 -8.84
N VAL A 252 -7.62 16.32 -8.39
CA VAL A 252 -8.75 17.11 -7.87
C VAL A 252 -8.60 17.49 -6.39
N THR A 253 -7.59 16.97 -5.70
CA THR A 253 -7.44 17.19 -4.26
C THR A 253 -6.78 18.53 -3.98
N GLU A 254 -7.54 19.44 -3.38
CA GLU A 254 -7.06 20.76 -2.96
C GLU A 254 -7.24 20.97 -1.43
N PRO A 255 -6.34 21.71 -0.77
CA PRO A 255 -6.55 22.06 0.64
C PRO A 255 -7.89 22.80 0.86
N PRO A 256 -8.63 22.48 1.94
CA PRO A 256 -8.26 21.69 3.11
C PRO A 256 -8.61 20.20 2.99
N VAL A 257 -8.95 19.69 1.81
CA VAL A 257 -9.20 18.26 1.60
C VAL A 257 -7.87 17.51 1.52
N ARG A 258 -7.86 16.28 2.02
CA ARG A 258 -6.73 15.37 1.97
C ARG A 258 -7.14 14.01 1.42
N LEU A 259 -6.46 13.54 0.40
CA LEU A 259 -6.48 12.14 0.01
C LEU A 259 -5.67 11.36 1.07
N VAL A 260 -6.32 10.47 1.79
CA VAL A 260 -5.68 9.65 2.84
C VAL A 260 -4.99 8.46 2.21
N LYS A 261 -5.71 7.74 1.35
CA LYS A 261 -5.20 6.54 0.67
C LYS A 261 -6.10 6.15 -0.51
N THR A 262 -5.51 5.40 -1.42
CA THR A 262 -6.24 4.62 -2.45
C THR A 262 -6.11 3.13 -2.13
N ILE A 263 -7.14 2.35 -2.38
CA ILE A 263 -7.19 0.90 -2.12
C ILE A 263 -7.85 0.25 -3.34
N GLY A 264 -7.04 -0.17 -4.31
CA GLY A 264 -7.55 -0.68 -5.58
C GLY A 264 -8.46 0.36 -6.27
N ASP A 265 -9.73 0.03 -6.36
CA ASP A 265 -10.80 0.83 -6.98
C ASP A 265 -11.46 1.86 -6.05
N ALA A 266 -10.95 2.05 -4.86
CA ALA A 266 -11.50 2.96 -3.87
C ALA A 266 -10.48 4.03 -3.45
N ALA A 267 -10.98 5.21 -3.06
CA ALA A 267 -10.18 6.26 -2.43
C ALA A 267 -10.88 6.82 -1.19
N MET A 268 -10.08 7.20 -0.21
CA MET A 268 -10.53 7.80 1.04
C MET A 268 -10.01 9.23 1.17
N PHE A 269 -10.94 10.16 1.38
CA PHE A 269 -10.63 11.57 1.61
C PHE A 269 -11.14 12.02 2.97
N VAL A 270 -10.49 13.04 3.53
CA VAL A 270 -10.92 13.69 4.76
C VAL A 270 -10.77 15.20 4.67
N SER A 271 -11.59 15.92 5.42
CA SER A 271 -11.48 17.37 5.60
C SER A 271 -12.17 17.81 6.89
N THR A 272 -11.69 18.89 7.49
CA THR A 272 -12.42 19.63 8.53
C THR A 272 -13.51 20.53 7.93
N ASN A 273 -13.53 20.69 6.59
CA ASN A 273 -14.52 21.51 5.87
C ASN A 273 -15.42 20.59 5.01
N PRO A 274 -16.68 20.37 5.42
CA PRO A 274 -17.62 19.52 4.68
C PRO A 274 -17.90 20.02 3.25
N VAL A 275 -17.97 21.35 3.06
CA VAL A 275 -18.22 21.96 1.73
C VAL A 275 -17.09 21.62 0.78
N ALA A 276 -15.85 21.82 1.20
CA ALA A 276 -14.68 21.50 0.37
C ALA A 276 -14.65 20.02 0.00
N LEU A 277 -14.95 19.12 0.96
CA LEU A 277 -14.92 17.68 0.71
C LEU A 277 -15.99 17.24 -0.29
N VAL A 278 -17.23 17.73 -0.15
CA VAL A 278 -18.30 17.43 -1.12
C VAL A 278 -17.97 17.99 -2.51
N SER A 279 -17.37 19.20 -2.59
CA SER A 279 -16.95 19.81 -3.86
C SER A 279 -15.90 18.97 -4.57
N VAL A 280 -14.81 18.56 -3.86
CA VAL A 280 -13.76 17.69 -4.41
C VAL A 280 -14.33 16.34 -4.84
N THR A 281 -15.26 15.78 -4.05
CA THR A 281 -15.91 14.50 -4.40
C THR A 281 -16.69 14.61 -5.70
N LEU A 282 -17.47 15.68 -5.88
CA LEU A 282 -18.21 15.94 -7.14
C LEU A 282 -17.24 16.15 -8.30
N SER A 283 -16.17 16.92 -8.13
CA SER A 283 -15.13 17.11 -9.16
C SER A 283 -14.48 15.78 -9.58
N LEU A 284 -14.25 14.87 -8.63
CA LEU A 284 -13.69 13.55 -8.95
C LEU A 284 -14.66 12.72 -9.79
N LEU A 285 -15.96 12.70 -9.45
CA LEU A 285 -16.96 12.00 -10.26
C LEU A 285 -17.01 12.56 -11.69
N GLU A 286 -16.98 13.88 -11.84
CA GLU A 286 -16.93 14.58 -13.12
C GLU A 286 -15.67 14.22 -13.92
N ALA A 287 -14.49 14.24 -13.29
CA ALA A 287 -13.21 13.90 -13.91
C ALA A 287 -13.16 12.44 -14.39
N VAL A 288 -13.67 11.50 -13.59
CA VAL A 288 -13.75 10.08 -13.95
C VAL A 288 -14.71 9.86 -15.14
N GLN A 289 -15.83 10.56 -15.15
CA GLN A 289 -16.77 10.51 -16.28
C GLN A 289 -16.14 11.10 -17.55
N ALA A 290 -15.41 12.20 -17.45
CA ALA A 290 -14.73 12.82 -18.59
C ALA A 290 -13.56 11.95 -19.14
N ALA A 291 -12.98 11.10 -18.30
CA ALA A 291 -11.94 10.14 -18.66
C ALA A 291 -12.48 8.80 -19.20
N ASP A 292 -13.81 8.67 -19.35
CA ASP A 292 -14.49 7.44 -19.80
C ASP A 292 -14.18 6.19 -18.96
N LEU A 293 -13.97 6.42 -17.65
CA LEU A 293 -13.73 5.35 -16.68
C LEU A 293 -15.07 4.86 -16.10
N PRO A 294 -15.08 3.64 -15.50
CA PRO A 294 -16.27 3.15 -14.81
C PRO A 294 -16.76 4.13 -13.75
N SER A 295 -18.07 4.36 -13.70
CA SER A 295 -18.69 5.33 -12.80
C SER A 295 -18.29 5.13 -11.35
N LEU A 296 -18.07 6.22 -10.62
CA LEU A 296 -17.87 6.20 -9.18
C LEU A 296 -19.19 6.29 -8.42
N ARG A 297 -19.19 5.79 -7.21
CA ARG A 297 -20.16 6.10 -6.17
C ARG A 297 -19.45 6.63 -4.95
N ALA A 298 -20.07 7.56 -4.24
CA ALA A 298 -19.43 8.19 -3.08
C ALA A 298 -20.38 8.27 -1.87
N GLY A 299 -19.79 8.13 -0.68
CA GLY A 299 -20.46 8.30 0.60
C GLY A 299 -19.68 9.24 1.51
N VAL A 300 -20.37 10.26 2.02
CA VAL A 300 -19.77 11.30 2.87
C VAL A 300 -20.47 11.31 4.22
N ALA A 301 -19.70 11.27 5.31
CA ALA A 301 -20.20 11.35 6.67
C ALA A 301 -19.32 12.27 7.52
N GLN A 302 -19.94 12.96 8.47
CA GLN A 302 -19.26 13.81 9.46
C GLN A 302 -19.40 13.21 10.85
N GLY A 303 -18.39 13.40 11.67
CA GLY A 303 -18.36 12.99 13.06
C GLY A 303 -16.94 12.84 13.60
N THR A 304 -16.83 12.35 14.82
CA THR A 304 -15.55 12.18 15.48
C THR A 304 -14.74 11.03 14.90
N ALA A 305 -13.44 11.29 14.64
CA ALA A 305 -12.47 10.26 14.31
C ALA A 305 -11.11 10.57 14.94
N LEU A 306 -10.35 9.51 15.18
CA LEU A 306 -9.00 9.54 15.70
C LEU A 306 -8.03 9.28 14.53
N GLN A 307 -7.01 10.14 14.38
CA GLN A 307 -5.92 9.88 13.45
C GLN A 307 -4.83 9.06 14.15
N ARG A 308 -4.43 7.93 13.56
CA ARG A 308 -3.34 7.10 14.06
C ARG A 308 -2.61 6.42 12.90
N ALA A 309 -1.29 6.36 12.94
CA ALA A 309 -0.46 5.75 11.90
C ALA A 309 -0.77 6.25 10.47
N GLY A 310 -1.11 7.55 10.33
CA GLY A 310 -1.48 8.14 9.04
C GLY A 310 -2.90 7.84 8.56
N ASP A 311 -3.65 6.95 9.23
CA ASP A 311 -5.04 6.59 8.92
C ASP A 311 -6.03 7.18 9.93
N TYR A 312 -7.33 7.04 9.65
CA TYR A 312 -8.42 7.52 10.52
C TYR A 312 -9.29 6.37 11.00
N TYR A 313 -9.66 6.44 12.28
CA TYR A 313 -10.49 5.45 12.96
C TYR A 313 -11.65 6.16 13.68
N GLY A 314 -12.85 5.64 13.55
CA GLY A 314 -14.00 6.18 14.26
C GLY A 314 -15.32 5.96 13.56
N HIS A 315 -16.38 6.50 14.18
CA HIS A 315 -17.75 6.33 13.69
C HIS A 315 -17.93 6.93 12.29
N ALA A 316 -17.38 8.13 12.04
CA ALA A 316 -17.48 8.82 10.76
C ALA A 316 -16.87 7.99 9.59
N VAL A 317 -15.73 7.34 9.83
CA VAL A 317 -15.05 6.48 8.84
C VAL A 317 -15.94 5.29 8.47
N ASN A 318 -16.44 4.58 9.47
CA ASN A 318 -17.33 3.43 9.27
C ASN A 318 -18.65 3.82 8.60
N LEU A 319 -19.21 4.98 8.97
CA LEU A 319 -20.45 5.47 8.41
C LEU A 319 -20.27 5.87 6.94
N ALA A 320 -19.23 6.63 6.59
CA ALA A 320 -18.93 7.02 5.20
C ALA A 320 -18.79 5.80 4.29
N SER A 321 -18.02 4.78 4.71
CA SER A 321 -17.85 3.53 3.95
C SER A 321 -19.19 2.81 3.69
N ARG A 322 -20.10 2.79 4.68
CA ARG A 322 -21.41 2.15 4.53
C ARG A 322 -22.35 2.97 3.67
N VAL A 323 -22.26 4.30 3.73
CA VAL A 323 -23.02 5.21 2.85
C VAL A 323 -22.58 5.01 1.40
N THR A 324 -21.28 4.85 1.14
CA THR A 324 -20.76 4.52 -0.20
C THR A 324 -21.37 3.22 -0.74
N GLY A 325 -21.50 2.20 0.12
CA GLY A 325 -22.06 0.90 -0.29
C GLY A 325 -23.53 0.94 -0.73
N VAL A 326 -24.29 1.98 -0.35
CA VAL A 326 -25.70 2.16 -0.75
C VAL A 326 -25.88 3.30 -1.76
N ALA A 327 -24.80 3.98 -2.13
CA ALA A 327 -24.82 5.01 -3.16
C ALA A 327 -24.97 4.40 -4.56
N ARG A 328 -25.74 5.08 -5.41
CA ARG A 328 -25.90 4.70 -6.83
C ARG A 328 -24.69 5.14 -7.66
N PRO A 329 -24.43 4.48 -8.79
CA PRO A 329 -23.45 4.96 -9.76
C PRO A 329 -23.64 6.45 -10.07
N GLY A 330 -22.56 7.21 -10.18
CA GLY A 330 -22.60 8.63 -10.48
C GLY A 330 -23.18 9.51 -9.37
N SER A 331 -23.31 9.01 -8.12
CA SER A 331 -23.93 9.80 -7.05
C SER A 331 -23.05 9.96 -5.81
N VAL A 332 -23.18 11.12 -5.17
CA VAL A 332 -22.58 11.45 -3.87
C VAL A 332 -23.71 11.47 -2.84
N LEU A 333 -23.69 10.49 -1.92
CA LEU A 333 -24.60 10.44 -0.77
C LEU A 333 -23.93 11.00 0.47
N CYS A 334 -24.65 11.85 1.20
CA CYS A 334 -24.18 12.50 2.42
C CYS A 334 -25.12 12.22 3.58
N THR A 335 -24.57 12.15 4.79
CA THR A 335 -25.38 12.14 6.01
C THR A 335 -26.02 13.50 6.25
N GLN A 336 -26.97 13.55 7.20
CA GLN A 336 -27.68 14.77 7.54
C GLN A 336 -26.73 15.86 8.05
N GLU A 337 -25.76 15.50 8.87
CA GLU A 337 -24.77 16.43 9.42
C GLU A 337 -23.99 17.14 8.32
N VAL A 338 -23.53 16.40 7.30
CA VAL A 338 -22.86 16.97 6.14
C VAL A 338 -23.77 17.89 5.34
N ARG A 339 -25.01 17.46 5.11
CA ARG A 339 -26.03 18.27 4.40
C ARG A 339 -26.31 19.57 5.16
N ASP A 340 -26.45 19.52 6.47
CA ASP A 340 -26.77 20.71 7.28
C ASP A 340 -25.58 21.68 7.35
N ALA A 341 -24.35 21.17 7.41
CA ALA A 341 -23.13 21.96 7.39
C ALA A 341 -22.83 22.61 6.01
N ALA A 342 -23.44 22.13 4.93
CA ALA A 342 -23.22 22.60 3.55
C ALA A 342 -24.53 23.00 2.84
N ALA A 343 -25.59 23.33 3.56
CA ALA A 343 -26.94 23.47 3.04
C ALA A 343 -27.09 24.39 1.83
N ASP A 344 -26.45 25.56 1.87
CA ASP A 344 -26.60 26.61 0.84
C ASP A 344 -25.58 26.52 -0.29
N ARG A 345 -24.76 25.46 -0.32
CA ARG A 345 -23.63 25.33 -1.26
C ARG A 345 -23.87 24.29 -2.35
N PHE A 346 -24.89 23.48 -2.20
CA PHE A 346 -25.22 22.39 -3.12
C PHE A 346 -26.75 22.24 -3.24
N ASP A 347 -27.20 21.65 -4.34
CA ASP A 347 -28.57 21.18 -4.49
C ASP A 347 -28.71 19.83 -3.80
N TRP A 348 -29.67 19.72 -2.89
CA TRP A 348 -29.91 18.56 -2.08
C TRP A 348 -31.22 17.87 -2.41
N SER A 349 -31.19 16.56 -2.58
CA SER A 349 -32.40 15.75 -2.64
C SER A 349 -32.37 14.65 -1.57
N PHE A 350 -33.52 14.42 -0.93
CA PHE A 350 -33.63 13.36 0.08
C PHE A 350 -33.57 11.98 -0.59
N ALA A 351 -32.59 11.15 -0.18
CA ALA A 351 -32.31 9.85 -0.77
C ALA A 351 -32.82 8.66 0.06
N ARG A 352 -33.81 8.85 0.89
CA ARG A 352 -34.39 7.91 1.85
C ARG A 352 -33.63 7.77 3.18
N LYS A 353 -34.29 7.03 4.10
CA LYS A 353 -33.64 6.46 5.29
C LYS A 353 -33.13 5.06 4.97
N HIS A 354 -31.85 4.81 5.17
CA HIS A 354 -31.21 3.53 4.91
C HIS A 354 -30.85 2.82 6.20
N LYS A 355 -31.22 1.53 6.31
CA LYS A 355 -30.74 0.65 7.38
C LYS A 355 -29.36 0.17 6.98
N LEU A 356 -28.31 0.80 7.51
CA LEU A 356 -26.92 0.45 7.24
C LEU A 356 -26.48 -0.72 8.13
N LYS A 357 -25.65 -1.64 7.61
CA LYS A 357 -25.16 -2.82 8.32
C LYS A 357 -24.45 -2.40 9.62
N GLY A 358 -24.89 -2.92 10.78
CA GLY A 358 -24.28 -2.64 12.09
C GLY A 358 -24.63 -1.25 12.68
N MET A 359 -25.62 -0.54 12.13
CA MET A 359 -26.22 0.64 12.74
C MET A 359 -27.55 0.24 13.38
N SER A 360 -27.80 0.75 14.59
CA SER A 360 -29.04 0.46 15.33
C SER A 360 -30.27 1.12 14.69
N GLU A 361 -30.09 2.33 14.18
CA GLU A 361 -31.15 3.14 13.58
C GLU A 361 -30.93 3.40 12.10
N PRO A 362 -32.00 3.59 11.32
CA PRO A 362 -31.89 4.01 9.93
C PRO A 362 -31.30 5.42 9.82
N VAL A 363 -30.33 5.60 8.92
CA VAL A 363 -29.65 6.87 8.67
C VAL A 363 -30.34 7.61 7.52
N SER A 364 -30.66 8.88 7.74
CA SER A 364 -31.19 9.78 6.68
C SER A 364 -30.05 10.18 5.75
N LEU A 365 -30.21 9.90 4.47
CA LEU A 365 -29.20 10.23 3.45
C LEU A 365 -29.74 11.24 2.45
N TYR A 366 -28.83 12.07 1.94
CA TYR A 366 -29.11 13.14 0.98
C TYR A 366 -28.12 13.05 -0.18
N ARG A 367 -28.62 13.21 -1.41
CA ARG A 367 -27.77 13.30 -2.59
C ARG A 367 -27.33 14.74 -2.78
N ALA A 368 -26.03 14.96 -2.89
CA ALA A 368 -25.43 16.24 -3.23
C ALA A 368 -25.29 16.39 -4.74
N ARG A 369 -25.55 17.61 -5.27
CA ARG A 369 -25.30 18.02 -6.65
C ARG A 369 -24.78 19.46 -6.65
N ARG A 370 -24.13 19.86 -7.74
CA ARG A 370 -23.77 21.26 -7.90
C ARG A 370 -25.01 22.12 -8.03
N LEU A 371 -24.94 23.37 -7.56
CA LEU A 371 -26.04 24.32 -7.68
C LEU A 371 -26.43 24.53 -9.16
N GLY A 372 -27.71 24.43 -9.47
CA GLY A 372 -28.24 24.61 -10.81
C GLY A 372 -28.01 23.44 -11.77
N ALA A 373 -27.60 22.29 -11.28
CA ALA A 373 -27.55 21.07 -12.09
C ALA A 373 -28.96 20.55 -12.34
N ASP A 374 -29.30 20.29 -13.61
CA ASP A 374 -30.60 19.78 -14.00
C ASP A 374 -30.98 18.48 -13.29
N GLU A 375 -32.22 18.34 -12.85
CA GLU A 375 -32.68 17.07 -12.28
C GLU A 375 -32.70 16.00 -13.40
N PRO A 376 -32.11 14.82 -13.16
CA PRO A 376 -32.29 13.71 -14.09
C PRO A 376 -33.76 13.40 -14.24
N SER A 377 -34.21 13.21 -15.49
CA SER A 377 -35.62 12.98 -15.80
C SER A 377 -36.16 11.80 -14.96
N ALA A 378 -37.43 11.89 -14.55
CA ALA A 378 -38.07 10.84 -13.74
C ALA A 378 -38.09 9.45 -14.41
N GLN A 379 -37.78 9.38 -15.73
CA GLN A 379 -37.61 8.14 -16.47
C GLN A 379 -36.24 7.48 -16.26
N GLU A 380 -35.12 8.24 -16.15
CA GLU A 380 -33.81 7.73 -15.82
C GLU A 380 -33.76 7.19 -14.38
N SER A 381 -34.47 7.86 -13.47
CA SER A 381 -34.56 7.41 -12.06
C SER A 381 -35.31 6.08 -11.88
N ARG A 382 -36.27 5.73 -12.80
CA ARG A 382 -37.01 4.46 -12.75
C ARG A 382 -36.27 3.30 -13.42
N ALA A 383 -35.58 3.55 -14.52
CA ALA A 383 -34.76 2.53 -15.19
C ALA A 383 -33.60 2.04 -14.29
N GLU A 384 -33.09 2.92 -13.43
CA GLU A 384 -32.05 2.59 -12.45
C GLU A 384 -32.59 1.80 -11.24
N ASP A 385 -33.86 2.00 -10.82
CA ASP A 385 -34.51 1.26 -9.73
C ASP A 385 -34.78 -0.21 -10.11
N ASP A 386 -35.21 -0.50 -11.34
CA ASP A 386 -35.52 -1.85 -11.81
C ASP A 386 -34.28 -2.75 -11.94
N ASN A 387 -33.08 -2.16 -12.12
CA ASN A 387 -31.83 -2.91 -12.24
C ASN A 387 -31.22 -3.31 -10.87
N GLN A 388 -31.68 -2.73 -9.76
CA GLN A 388 -31.24 -3.10 -8.40
C GLN A 388 -32.00 -4.28 -7.80
N ASP A 389 -33.24 -4.52 -8.23
CA ASP A 389 -34.08 -5.63 -7.73
C ASP A 389 -33.67 -7.01 -8.32
N GLN A 390 -32.79 -7.02 -9.32
CA GLN A 390 -32.24 -8.24 -9.94
C GLN A 390 -30.95 -8.78 -9.28
N ARG A 391 -30.56 -8.31 -8.10
CA ARG A 391 -29.46 -8.94 -7.35
C ARG A 391 -29.89 -10.30 -6.80
N PRO A 392 -29.19 -11.41 -7.11
CA PRO A 392 -29.45 -12.69 -6.47
C PRO A 392 -29.16 -12.57 -4.96
N PRO A 393 -29.99 -13.18 -4.09
CA PRO A 393 -29.85 -13.12 -2.65
C PRO A 393 -28.57 -13.85 -2.23
N GLY A 394 -27.57 -13.09 -1.79
CA GLY A 394 -26.64 -13.50 -0.75
C GLY A 394 -25.58 -14.56 -1.06
N GLU A 395 -24.44 -14.15 -1.57
CA GLU A 395 -23.18 -14.90 -1.41
C GLU A 395 -22.63 -14.84 0.05
N ASP A 396 -23.00 -13.84 0.83
CA ASP A 396 -22.60 -13.67 2.25
C ASP A 396 -23.11 -14.79 3.20
N ALA A 397 -24.17 -15.52 2.82
CA ALA A 397 -24.70 -16.63 3.64
C ALA A 397 -23.89 -17.93 3.50
N ALA A 398 -23.11 -18.09 2.44
CA ALA A 398 -22.33 -19.31 2.19
C ALA A 398 -21.02 -19.33 2.99
N GLU A 399 -20.38 -18.19 3.18
CA GLU A 399 -19.12 -18.06 3.93
C GLU A 399 -19.32 -18.20 5.45
N THR A 400 -20.40 -17.65 5.98
CA THR A 400 -20.75 -17.76 7.40
C THR A 400 -21.12 -19.21 7.78
N LYS A 401 -21.77 -19.97 6.88
CA LYS A 401 -22.07 -21.39 7.10
C LYS A 401 -20.83 -22.29 7.01
N LYS A 402 -19.84 -21.95 6.18
CA LYS A 402 -18.58 -22.73 6.10
C LYS A 402 -17.71 -22.52 7.34
N ARG A 403 -17.62 -21.31 7.90
CA ARG A 403 -16.88 -21.03 9.15
C ARG A 403 -17.51 -21.70 10.36
N SER A 404 -18.84 -21.66 10.50
CA SER A 404 -19.56 -22.33 11.59
C SER A 404 -19.42 -23.87 11.56
N LYS A 405 -19.30 -24.48 10.37
CA LYS A 405 -19.15 -25.92 10.21
C LYS A 405 -17.69 -26.40 10.43
N ALA A 406 -16.72 -25.54 10.18
CA ALA A 406 -15.31 -25.80 10.48
C ALA A 406 -15.01 -25.73 11.98
N ASP A 407 -15.62 -24.78 12.69
CA ASP A 407 -15.47 -24.62 14.14
C ASP A 407 -16.10 -25.75 14.92
N ARG A 408 -17.28 -26.25 14.49
CA ARG A 408 -17.93 -27.43 15.10
C ARG A 408 -17.18 -28.76 14.87
N ARG A 409 -16.32 -28.86 13.85
CA ARG A 409 -15.46 -30.03 13.63
C ARG A 409 -14.20 -29.99 14.49
N ARG A 410 -13.66 -28.78 14.81
CA ARG A 410 -12.52 -28.66 15.72
C ARG A 410 -12.86 -28.96 17.18
N THR A 411 -14.05 -28.63 17.63
CA THR A 411 -14.50 -28.91 19.01
C THR A 411 -14.85 -30.37 19.24
N ARG A 412 -15.13 -31.16 18.18
CA ARG A 412 -15.43 -32.60 18.29
C ARG A 412 -14.20 -33.53 18.18
N ALA A 413 -13.04 -32.99 17.82
CA ALA A 413 -11.75 -33.71 17.74
C ALA A 413 -10.87 -33.50 19.00
N ALA A 414 -11.36 -32.74 19.97
CA ALA A 414 -10.67 -32.41 21.23
C ALA A 414 -11.44 -32.91 22.48
N SER A 415 -12.37 -33.86 22.28
CA SER A 415 -13.06 -34.60 23.37
C SER A 415 -12.81 -36.10 23.21
#